data_d24020ee3242e82118ca469aa3007079
#
_entry.id   d24020ee3242e82118ca469aa3007079
#
_cell.length_a   1.000
_cell.length_b   1.000
_cell.length_c   1.000
_cell.angle_alpha   90.00
_cell.angle_beta   90.00
_cell.angle_gamma   90.00
#
_symmetry.space_group_name_H-M   'P 1'
#
loop_
_entity.id
_entity.type
_entity.pdbx_description
1 polymer ?
#
loop_
_entity_poly.entity_id
_entity_poly.type
_entity_poly.pdbx_seq_one_letter_code
_entity_poly.pdbx_strand_id
1 'polypeptide(L)'
;MKHLAAPLFFTVAATLFAQAVSVPIENEKVKVVKVTQTPHNKTKLHKHDMNRVMIYLQPGKQDFEYQGSKPNTVSWKGGQALWSPAAGMHIAEIVSNDPVTIVELELKNKGAKEKVKGAATDPLKIDPKHYKVEFENDQVRVIRVKIGPKQSVPMHEHSLDRIVVYITDQDFKVTGADGKEVMAKHKAGDVGFSTPSTHKEENLSDKPFEIVVVELKG
;
A
#
# COMPACT_ATOMS: atom_id res chain seq x y z
N MET A 1 32.24 -30.26 -51.11
CA MET A 1 30.92 -29.75 -50.70
C MET A 1 31.11 -28.97 -49.39
N LYS A 2 31.01 -27.64 -49.46
CA LYS A 2 31.18 -26.80 -48.26
C LYS A 2 29.77 -26.47 -47.74
N HIS A 3 29.44 -26.94 -46.52
CA HIS A 3 28.20 -26.58 -45.86
C HIS A 3 28.32 -25.20 -45.21
N LEU A 4 27.61 -24.23 -45.73
CA LEU A 4 27.39 -22.93 -45.08
C LEU A 4 26.34 -23.12 -43.99
N ALA A 5 26.72 -22.90 -42.73
CA ALA A 5 25.80 -22.76 -41.64
C ALA A 5 25.31 -21.31 -41.57
N ALA A 6 24.03 -21.09 -41.73
CA ALA A 6 23.40 -19.77 -41.54
C ALA A 6 23.29 -19.45 -40.04
N PRO A 7 23.56 -18.21 -39.59
CA PRO A 7 23.39 -17.81 -38.21
C PRO A 7 21.89 -17.65 -37.88
N LEU A 8 21.48 -18.32 -36.83
CA LEU A 8 20.13 -18.18 -36.24
C LEU A 8 20.10 -16.90 -35.41
N PHE A 9 19.47 -15.84 -35.91
CA PHE A 9 19.20 -14.64 -35.12
C PHE A 9 18.01 -14.91 -34.17
N PHE A 10 18.26 -15.04 -32.87
CA PHE A 10 17.23 -14.96 -31.87
C PHE A 10 16.83 -13.50 -31.66
N THR A 11 15.71 -13.08 -32.22
CA THR A 11 15.07 -11.82 -31.85
C THR A 11 14.39 -12.00 -30.48
N VAL A 12 15.02 -11.50 -29.45
CA VAL A 12 14.36 -11.32 -28.14
C VAL A 12 13.34 -10.20 -28.33
N ALA A 13 12.07 -10.54 -28.43
CA ALA A 13 10.98 -9.57 -28.37
C ALA A 13 10.97 -8.99 -26.94
N ALA A 14 11.48 -7.77 -26.79
CA ALA A 14 11.27 -7.01 -25.56
C ALA A 14 9.78 -6.69 -25.45
N THR A 15 9.05 -7.42 -24.61
CA THR A 15 7.70 -7.07 -24.21
C THR A 15 7.78 -5.75 -23.43
N LEU A 16 7.43 -4.66 -24.09
CA LEU A 16 7.17 -3.37 -23.44
C LEU A 16 5.96 -3.58 -22.50
N PHE A 17 6.21 -3.84 -21.23
CA PHE A 17 5.16 -3.81 -20.22
C PHE A 17 4.75 -2.34 -20.04
N ALA A 18 3.59 -2.00 -20.58
CA ALA A 18 2.96 -0.72 -20.30
C ALA A 18 2.67 -0.62 -18.79
N GLN A 19 2.79 0.58 -18.25
CA GLN A 19 2.39 0.88 -16.88
C GLN A 19 0.94 0.41 -16.65
N ALA A 20 0.74 -0.57 -15.76
CA ALA A 20 -0.59 -1.04 -15.39
C ALA A 20 -1.13 -0.14 -14.27
N VAL A 21 -2.27 0.51 -14.53
CA VAL A 21 -2.95 1.40 -13.58
C VAL A 21 -4.37 0.89 -13.34
N SER A 22 -4.78 0.83 -12.08
CA SER A 22 -6.16 0.55 -11.68
C SER A 22 -6.58 1.45 -10.53
N VAL A 23 -7.90 1.67 -10.38
CA VAL A 23 -8.51 2.42 -9.28
C VAL A 23 -9.46 1.49 -8.54
N PRO A 24 -8.97 0.68 -7.59
CA PRO A 24 -9.79 -0.30 -6.88
C PRO A 24 -10.83 0.34 -5.97
N ILE A 25 -10.59 1.52 -5.44
CA ILE A 25 -11.49 2.23 -4.51
C ILE A 25 -11.50 3.71 -4.85
N GLU A 26 -12.70 4.29 -4.92
CA GLU A 26 -12.90 5.74 -4.95
C GLU A 26 -14.20 6.10 -4.23
N ASN A 27 -14.11 7.03 -3.26
CA ASN A 27 -15.26 7.58 -2.54
C ASN A 27 -15.01 9.08 -2.24
N GLU A 28 -15.84 9.68 -1.37
CA GLU A 28 -15.70 11.09 -0.99
C GLU A 28 -14.46 11.40 -0.14
N LYS A 29 -13.85 10.42 0.51
CA LYS A 29 -12.70 10.60 1.43
C LYS A 29 -11.36 10.27 0.78
N VAL A 30 -11.33 9.31 -0.14
CA VAL A 30 -10.08 8.79 -0.69
C VAL A 30 -10.28 8.23 -2.10
N LYS A 31 -9.26 8.36 -2.94
CA LYS A 31 -9.11 7.61 -4.17
C LYS A 31 -7.85 6.75 -4.07
N VAL A 32 -7.99 5.45 -4.24
CA VAL A 32 -6.87 4.52 -4.22
C VAL A 32 -6.49 4.17 -5.65
N VAL A 33 -5.25 4.46 -6.00
CA VAL A 33 -4.65 4.14 -7.31
C VAL A 33 -3.60 3.05 -7.07
N LYS A 34 -3.69 1.96 -7.81
CA LYS A 34 -2.67 0.91 -7.83
C LYS A 34 -1.95 0.98 -9.17
N VAL A 35 -0.64 1.22 -9.13
CA VAL A 35 0.19 1.38 -10.32
C VAL A 35 1.39 0.45 -10.25
N THR A 36 1.66 -0.28 -11.33
CA THR A 36 2.91 -1.03 -11.50
C THR A 36 3.79 -0.29 -12.49
N GLN A 37 4.96 0.11 -12.05
CA GLN A 37 5.97 0.79 -12.86
C GLN A 37 7.13 -0.15 -13.17
N THR A 38 7.52 -0.21 -14.43
CA THR A 38 8.68 -0.99 -14.88
C THR A 38 9.97 -0.18 -14.72
N PRO A 39 11.13 -0.84 -14.50
CA PRO A 39 12.42 -0.17 -14.45
C PRO A 39 12.71 0.67 -15.69
N HIS A 40 13.36 1.81 -15.48
CA HIS A 40 13.85 2.72 -16.51
C HIS A 40 12.77 3.27 -17.46
N ASN A 41 11.51 3.21 -17.04
CA ASN A 41 10.39 3.80 -17.76
C ASN A 41 9.95 5.10 -17.07
N LYS A 42 10.19 6.22 -17.70
CA LYS A 42 9.83 7.55 -17.20
C LYS A 42 8.32 7.79 -17.33
N THR A 43 7.71 8.32 -16.29
CA THR A 43 6.34 8.83 -16.39
C THR A 43 6.28 10.04 -17.33
N LYS A 44 5.10 10.35 -17.84
CA LYS A 44 4.88 11.66 -18.45
C LYS A 44 4.97 12.72 -17.35
N LEU A 45 5.26 13.97 -17.74
CA LEU A 45 5.23 15.10 -16.82
C LEU A 45 3.82 15.26 -16.24
N HIS A 46 3.70 15.22 -14.92
CA HIS A 46 2.42 15.29 -14.20
C HIS A 46 2.59 15.95 -12.83
N LYS A 47 1.47 16.24 -12.18
CA LYS A 47 1.42 16.77 -10.82
C LYS A 47 0.45 15.98 -9.95
N HIS A 48 0.56 16.16 -8.64
CA HIS A 48 -0.40 15.66 -7.67
C HIS A 48 -0.96 16.82 -6.85
N ASP A 49 -2.26 17.06 -6.98
CA ASP A 49 -2.95 18.16 -6.30
C ASP A 49 -3.40 17.79 -4.87
N MET A 50 -3.32 16.52 -4.50
CA MET A 50 -3.70 15.99 -3.19
C MET A 50 -2.51 15.38 -2.46
N ASN A 51 -2.55 15.46 -1.13
CA ASN A 51 -1.65 14.68 -0.29
C ASN A 51 -1.94 13.19 -0.44
N ARG A 52 -0.92 12.37 -0.31
CA ARG A 52 -1.02 10.92 -0.51
C ARG A 52 -0.32 10.13 0.59
N VAL A 53 -0.82 8.91 0.83
CA VAL A 53 -0.04 7.85 1.44
C VAL A 53 0.41 6.91 0.33
N MET A 54 1.72 6.68 0.24
CA MET A 54 2.35 5.81 -0.75
C MET A 54 2.75 4.50 -0.07
N ILE A 55 2.24 3.36 -0.55
CA ILE A 55 2.60 2.04 -0.01
C ILE A 55 3.27 1.24 -1.12
N TYR A 56 4.54 0.92 -0.92
CA TYR A 56 5.39 0.25 -1.91
C TYR A 56 5.42 -1.24 -1.62
N LEU A 57 4.86 -2.07 -2.51
CA LEU A 57 4.77 -3.51 -2.26
C LEU A 57 6.12 -4.22 -2.36
N GLN A 58 6.99 -3.82 -3.27
CA GLN A 58 8.35 -4.33 -3.42
C GLN A 58 9.38 -3.28 -2.99
N PRO A 59 10.59 -3.67 -2.57
CA PRO A 59 11.67 -2.73 -2.32
C PRO A 59 12.10 -2.07 -3.64
N GLY A 60 12.58 -0.84 -3.58
CA GLY A 60 13.00 -0.14 -4.80
C GLY A 60 13.58 1.24 -4.57
N LYS A 61 13.86 1.88 -5.70
CA LYS A 61 14.33 3.27 -5.78
C LYS A 61 13.65 3.97 -6.94
N GLN A 62 13.34 5.24 -6.76
CA GLN A 62 12.72 6.08 -7.77
C GLN A 62 13.35 7.46 -7.78
N ASP A 63 13.67 7.95 -8.96
CA ASP A 63 14.09 9.32 -9.18
C ASP A 63 12.88 10.18 -9.48
N PHE A 64 12.82 11.35 -8.84
CA PHE A 64 11.86 12.41 -9.09
C PHE A 64 12.59 13.63 -9.63
N GLU A 65 12.19 14.06 -10.81
CA GLU A 65 12.71 15.25 -11.46
C GLU A 65 11.60 16.32 -11.50
N TYR A 66 11.66 17.27 -10.58
CA TYR A 66 10.75 18.41 -10.56
C TYR A 66 11.21 19.45 -11.58
N GLN A 67 10.26 20.15 -12.20
CA GLN A 67 10.56 21.15 -13.21
C GLN A 67 11.55 22.19 -12.67
N GLY A 68 12.71 22.32 -13.32
CA GLY A 68 13.77 23.25 -12.94
C GLY A 68 14.68 22.79 -11.80
N SER A 69 14.60 21.52 -11.37
CA SER A 69 15.46 20.95 -10.32
C SER A 69 16.28 19.75 -10.81
N LYS A 70 17.30 19.38 -10.04
CA LYS A 70 18.01 18.12 -10.24
C LYS A 70 17.14 16.95 -9.73
N PRO A 71 17.27 15.75 -10.31
CA PRO A 71 16.60 14.56 -9.80
C PRO A 71 16.92 14.32 -8.31
N ASN A 72 15.90 13.89 -7.58
CA ASN A 72 16.00 13.46 -6.20
C ASN A 72 15.63 11.99 -6.10
N THR A 73 16.50 11.16 -5.56
CA THR A 73 16.29 9.72 -5.43
C THR A 73 15.66 9.39 -4.07
N VAL A 74 14.53 8.70 -4.11
CA VAL A 74 13.88 8.13 -2.92
C VAL A 74 14.04 6.62 -2.95
N SER A 75 14.40 6.03 -1.82
CA SER A 75 14.55 4.58 -1.63
C SER A 75 13.61 4.10 -0.54
N TRP A 76 13.08 2.88 -0.67
CA TRP A 76 12.18 2.27 0.30
C TRP A 76 12.39 0.75 0.41
N LYS A 77 11.86 0.18 1.48
CA LYS A 77 11.76 -1.27 1.69
C LYS A 77 10.40 -1.77 1.19
N GLY A 78 10.33 -3.05 0.85
CA GLY A 78 9.05 -3.69 0.55
C GLY A 78 8.05 -3.55 1.70
N GLY A 79 6.80 -3.23 1.38
CA GLY A 79 5.73 -2.95 2.32
C GLY A 79 5.79 -1.58 3.00
N GLN A 80 6.77 -0.73 2.72
CA GLN A 80 6.92 0.57 3.39
C GLN A 80 5.81 1.55 3.00
N ALA A 81 5.24 2.23 4.01
CA ALA A 81 4.32 3.35 3.83
C ALA A 81 5.07 4.68 4.02
N LEU A 82 4.86 5.63 3.10
CA LEU A 82 5.45 6.96 3.14
C LEU A 82 4.39 8.03 2.93
N TRP A 83 4.55 9.16 3.60
CA TRP A 83 3.79 10.37 3.33
C TRP A 83 4.33 11.09 2.09
N SER A 84 3.44 11.48 1.19
CA SER A 84 3.76 12.27 0.01
C SER A 84 2.82 13.46 -0.08
N PRO A 85 3.27 14.69 0.23
CA PRO A 85 2.44 15.87 0.10
C PRO A 85 2.08 16.15 -1.37
N ALA A 86 1.07 16.97 -1.58
CA ALA A 86 0.78 17.54 -2.90
C ALA A 86 2.06 18.16 -3.47
N ALA A 87 2.33 17.89 -4.74
CA ALA A 87 3.61 18.25 -5.36
C ALA A 87 3.39 18.82 -6.76
N GLY A 88 4.31 19.71 -7.16
CA GLY A 88 4.33 20.31 -8.49
C GLY A 88 4.61 19.33 -9.62
N MET A 89 4.75 19.89 -10.82
CA MET A 89 5.05 19.12 -12.03
C MET A 89 6.37 18.38 -11.92
N HIS A 90 6.34 17.08 -12.15
CA HIS A 90 7.52 16.23 -12.11
C HIS A 90 7.41 15.02 -13.05
N ILE A 91 8.56 14.42 -13.31
CA ILE A 91 8.72 13.11 -13.95
C ILE A 91 9.25 12.15 -12.89
N ALA A 92 8.79 10.91 -12.90
CA ALA A 92 9.28 9.86 -12.02
C ALA A 92 9.81 8.67 -12.83
N GLU A 93 10.87 8.03 -12.35
CA GLU A 93 11.50 6.86 -12.99
C GLU A 93 11.91 5.84 -11.94
N ILE A 94 11.49 4.58 -12.07
CA ILE A 94 12.02 3.49 -11.25
C ILE A 94 13.46 3.21 -11.72
N VAL A 95 14.42 3.42 -10.83
CA VAL A 95 15.86 3.20 -11.08
C VAL A 95 16.40 1.92 -10.43
N SER A 96 15.57 1.16 -9.72
CA SER A 96 15.87 -0.23 -9.33
C SER A 96 15.61 -1.18 -10.51
N ASN A 97 16.18 -2.40 -10.43
CA ASN A 97 16.16 -3.36 -11.55
C ASN A 97 14.81 -4.10 -11.71
N ASP A 98 13.98 -4.13 -10.67
CA ASP A 98 12.72 -4.87 -10.67
C ASP A 98 11.50 -3.93 -10.76
N PRO A 99 10.40 -4.39 -11.35
CA PRO A 99 9.14 -3.65 -11.33
C PRO A 99 8.65 -3.41 -9.91
N VAL A 100 8.04 -2.26 -9.69
CA VAL A 100 7.47 -1.87 -8.39
C VAL A 100 5.98 -1.60 -8.53
N THR A 101 5.19 -2.23 -7.68
CA THR A 101 3.77 -1.90 -7.52
C THR A 101 3.62 -0.96 -6.33
N ILE A 102 2.98 0.18 -6.58
CA ILE A 102 2.71 1.22 -5.60
C ILE A 102 1.20 1.32 -5.43
N VAL A 103 0.74 1.35 -4.18
CA VAL A 103 -0.63 1.69 -3.82
C VAL A 103 -0.61 3.14 -3.32
N GLU A 104 -1.22 4.04 -4.07
CA GLU A 104 -1.30 5.46 -3.77
C GLU A 104 -2.70 5.78 -3.24
N LEU A 105 -2.78 6.32 -2.03
CA LEU A 105 -4.02 6.79 -1.43
C LEU A 105 -4.08 8.32 -1.57
N GLU A 106 -4.77 8.83 -2.56
CA GLU A 106 -5.04 10.28 -2.75
C GLU A 106 -6.11 10.71 -1.76
N LEU A 107 -5.75 11.60 -0.83
CA LEU A 107 -6.59 11.99 0.31
C LEU A 107 -7.47 13.18 -0.06
N LYS A 108 -8.78 12.95 -0.13
CA LYS A 108 -9.80 13.97 -0.41
C LYS A 108 -10.31 14.67 0.87
N ASN A 109 -10.11 14.00 2.04
CA ASN A 109 -10.52 14.52 3.34
C ASN A 109 -9.67 15.73 3.76
N LYS A 110 -10.29 16.68 4.47
CA LYS A 110 -9.59 17.87 5.01
C LYS A 110 -8.71 17.55 6.22
N GLY A 111 -8.98 16.39 6.87
CA GLY A 111 -8.31 15.99 8.07
C GLY A 111 -8.81 16.65 9.35
N ALA A 112 -8.20 16.27 10.47
CA ALA A 112 -8.43 16.82 11.80
C ALA A 112 -7.09 16.95 12.53
N LYS A 113 -6.80 18.13 13.09
CA LYS A 113 -5.53 18.40 13.78
C LYS A 113 -5.30 17.56 15.03
N GLU A 114 -6.40 17.16 15.66
CA GLU A 114 -6.31 16.36 16.88
C GLU A 114 -5.83 14.92 16.58
N LYS A 115 -5.01 14.39 17.47
CA LYS A 115 -4.63 12.98 17.42
C LYS A 115 -5.85 12.07 17.62
N VAL A 116 -5.85 10.92 16.98
CA VAL A 116 -6.89 9.90 17.18
C VAL A 116 -6.80 9.40 18.61
N LYS A 117 -7.83 9.68 19.41
CA LYS A 117 -7.91 9.18 20.79
C LYS A 117 -8.20 7.68 20.84
N GLY A 118 -8.92 7.17 19.85
CA GLY A 118 -9.40 5.80 19.78
C GLY A 118 -10.33 5.41 20.96
N ALA A 119 -11.07 4.34 20.81
CA ALA A 119 -11.88 3.75 21.88
C ALA A 119 -11.01 3.17 23.00
N ALA A 120 -11.61 2.74 24.10
CA ALA A 120 -10.89 1.99 25.15
C ALA A 120 -10.31 0.68 24.60
N THR A 121 -10.97 0.10 23.62
CA THR A 121 -10.60 -1.12 22.91
C THR A 121 -9.85 -0.87 21.60
N ASP A 122 -9.32 0.35 21.38
CA ASP A 122 -8.44 0.65 20.23
C ASP A 122 -7.27 -0.34 20.20
N PRO A 123 -6.95 -0.99 19.06
CA PRO A 123 -5.94 -2.04 18.99
C PRO A 123 -4.55 -1.58 19.44
N LEU A 124 -4.20 -0.31 19.24
CA LEU A 124 -2.93 0.24 19.72
C LEU A 124 -2.81 0.29 21.25
N LYS A 125 -3.95 0.32 21.96
CA LYS A 125 -4.00 0.32 23.43
C LYS A 125 -3.96 -1.09 23.99
N ILE A 126 -4.74 -2.01 23.39
CA ILE A 126 -4.95 -3.34 23.96
C ILE A 126 -4.00 -4.40 23.39
N ASP A 127 -3.44 -4.18 22.21
CA ASP A 127 -2.54 -5.12 21.56
C ASP A 127 -1.35 -4.43 20.82
N PRO A 128 -0.53 -3.65 21.54
CA PRO A 128 0.60 -2.95 20.94
C PRO A 128 1.70 -3.91 20.42
N LYS A 129 1.57 -5.22 20.67
CA LYS A 129 2.46 -6.23 20.11
C LYS A 129 2.25 -6.37 18.61
N HIS A 130 1.01 -6.46 18.16
CA HIS A 130 0.65 -6.69 16.77
C HIS A 130 0.37 -5.40 15.99
N TYR A 131 -0.03 -4.32 16.66
CA TYR A 131 -0.42 -3.04 16.07
C TYR A 131 0.57 -1.94 16.44
N LYS A 132 1.14 -1.26 15.43
CA LYS A 132 2.10 -0.16 15.64
C LYS A 132 1.81 1.01 14.71
N VAL A 133 1.78 2.22 15.27
CA VAL A 133 1.71 3.43 14.45
C VAL A 133 3.04 3.60 13.70
N GLU A 134 2.98 3.74 12.38
CA GLU A 134 4.13 4.14 11.56
C GLU A 134 4.27 5.66 11.55
N PHE A 135 3.18 6.35 11.29
CA PHE A 135 3.06 7.80 11.43
C PHE A 135 1.60 8.23 11.59
N GLU A 136 1.41 9.43 12.10
CA GLU A 136 0.12 10.10 12.17
C GLU A 136 0.30 11.59 11.84
N ASN A 137 -0.60 12.15 11.05
CA ASN A 137 -0.69 13.57 10.74
C ASN A 137 -2.15 14.05 10.78
N ASP A 138 -2.43 15.23 10.23
CA ASP A 138 -3.78 15.79 10.26
C ASP A 138 -4.80 14.97 9.45
N GLN A 139 -4.38 14.24 8.41
CA GLN A 139 -5.30 13.54 7.52
C GLN A 139 -5.42 12.04 7.79
N VAL A 140 -4.36 11.41 8.33
CA VAL A 140 -4.31 9.96 8.51
C VAL A 140 -3.61 9.54 9.80
N ARG A 141 -3.98 8.35 10.30
CA ARG A 141 -3.17 7.52 11.20
C ARG A 141 -2.83 6.23 10.47
N VAL A 142 -1.54 5.98 10.23
CA VAL A 142 -1.05 4.79 9.53
C VAL A 142 -0.54 3.78 10.52
N ILE A 143 -1.08 2.57 10.47
CA ILE A 143 -0.83 1.49 11.42
C ILE A 143 -0.28 0.29 10.67
N ARG A 144 0.83 -0.26 11.14
CA ARG A 144 1.35 -1.56 10.73
C ARG A 144 0.75 -2.65 11.61
N VAL A 145 0.21 -3.69 10.99
CA VAL A 145 -0.31 -4.87 11.70
C VAL A 145 0.49 -6.08 11.25
N LYS A 146 0.97 -6.87 12.23
CA LYS A 146 1.69 -8.14 11.99
C LYS A 146 1.15 -9.21 12.92
N ILE A 147 0.57 -10.28 12.35
CA ILE A 147 0.01 -11.40 13.11
C ILE A 147 0.75 -12.68 12.69
N GLY A 148 1.39 -13.32 13.66
CA GLY A 148 2.16 -14.55 13.43
C GLY A 148 1.29 -15.73 12.98
N PRO A 149 1.93 -16.86 12.54
CA PRO A 149 1.20 -18.07 12.15
C PRO A 149 0.30 -18.55 13.27
N LYS A 150 -0.95 -18.89 12.96
CA LYS A 150 -1.96 -19.42 13.91
C LYS A 150 -2.21 -18.55 15.14
N GLN A 151 -1.81 -17.27 15.10
CA GLN A 151 -2.08 -16.32 16.17
C GLN A 151 -3.41 -15.60 15.93
N SER A 152 -4.03 -15.18 17.02
CA SER A 152 -5.21 -14.32 16.99
C SER A 152 -4.93 -13.02 17.77
N VAL A 153 -5.68 -11.98 17.45
CA VAL A 153 -5.68 -10.71 18.16
C VAL A 153 -6.99 -10.57 18.97
N PRO A 154 -6.98 -9.83 20.07
CA PRO A 154 -8.20 -9.65 20.87
C PRO A 154 -9.28 -8.89 20.09
N MET A 155 -10.53 -8.97 20.57
CA MET A 155 -11.62 -8.12 20.09
C MET A 155 -11.25 -6.66 20.29
N HIS A 156 -11.23 -5.87 19.21
CA HIS A 156 -10.81 -4.47 19.19
C HIS A 156 -11.71 -3.62 18.31
N GLU A 157 -11.63 -2.31 18.47
CA GLU A 157 -12.46 -1.34 17.77
C GLU A 157 -11.60 -0.36 16.95
N HIS A 158 -11.93 -0.26 15.67
CA HIS A 158 -11.51 0.85 14.82
C HIS A 158 -12.61 1.89 14.75
N SER A 159 -12.33 3.10 15.20
CA SER A 159 -13.30 4.19 15.29
C SER A 159 -13.40 5.05 14.02
N LEU A 160 -12.55 4.80 13.03
CA LEU A 160 -12.48 5.57 11.78
C LEU A 160 -12.69 4.69 10.55
N ASP A 161 -13.15 5.32 9.46
CA ASP A 161 -13.04 4.73 8.13
C ASP A 161 -11.58 4.47 7.80
N ARG A 162 -11.30 3.39 7.12
CA ARG A 162 -9.93 2.97 6.84
C ARG A 162 -9.77 2.26 5.51
N ILE A 163 -8.59 2.43 4.92
CA ILE A 163 -8.09 1.58 3.84
C ILE A 163 -7.17 0.54 4.46
N VAL A 164 -7.35 -0.71 4.03
CA VAL A 164 -6.48 -1.84 4.39
C VAL A 164 -5.72 -2.26 3.14
N VAL A 165 -4.39 -2.25 3.20
CA VAL A 165 -3.52 -2.73 2.12
C VAL A 165 -2.82 -4.00 2.60
N TYR A 166 -3.03 -5.09 1.88
CA TYR A 166 -2.48 -6.39 2.20
C TYR A 166 -1.06 -6.51 1.65
N ILE A 167 -0.07 -6.61 2.55
CA ILE A 167 1.36 -6.68 2.17
C ILE A 167 1.77 -8.12 1.87
N THR A 168 1.14 -9.09 2.52
CA THR A 168 1.37 -10.52 2.29
C THR A 168 0.08 -11.23 1.92
N ASP A 169 0.19 -12.40 1.32
CA ASP A 169 -0.95 -13.32 1.16
C ASP A 169 -1.51 -13.70 2.53
N GLN A 170 -2.84 -13.78 2.63
CA GLN A 170 -3.54 -14.04 3.88
C GLN A 170 -4.65 -15.08 3.72
N ASP A 171 -4.79 -15.91 4.76
CA ASP A 171 -5.92 -16.79 5.00
C ASP A 171 -6.29 -16.61 6.48
N PHE A 172 -7.42 -15.98 6.77
CA PHE A 172 -7.75 -15.54 8.11
C PHE A 172 -9.25 -15.58 8.38
N LYS A 173 -9.59 -15.58 9.65
CA LYS A 173 -10.96 -15.53 10.15
C LYS A 173 -11.17 -14.19 10.84
N VAL A 174 -12.27 -13.53 10.51
CA VAL A 174 -12.77 -12.35 11.22
C VAL A 174 -13.99 -12.74 12.02
N THR A 175 -14.02 -12.38 13.31
CA THR A 175 -15.20 -12.52 14.14
C THR A 175 -15.70 -11.14 14.55
N GLY A 176 -16.91 -10.79 14.15
CA GLY A 176 -17.56 -9.53 14.51
C GLY A 176 -17.99 -9.46 15.97
N ALA A 177 -18.38 -8.27 16.43
CA ALA A 177 -18.92 -8.08 17.79
C ALA A 177 -20.21 -8.88 18.04
N ASP A 178 -20.96 -9.21 16.98
CA ASP A 178 -22.16 -10.05 17.03
C ASP A 178 -21.86 -11.56 17.07
N GLY A 179 -20.58 -11.93 17.09
CA GLY A 179 -20.12 -13.31 17.10
C GLY A 179 -20.11 -14.00 15.72
N LYS A 180 -20.52 -13.32 14.65
CA LYS A 180 -20.46 -13.89 13.31
C LYS A 180 -19.03 -14.03 12.84
N GLU A 181 -18.73 -15.18 12.26
CA GLU A 181 -17.42 -15.50 11.69
C GLU A 181 -17.45 -15.45 10.17
N VAL A 182 -16.44 -14.83 9.60
CA VAL A 182 -16.21 -14.77 8.15
C VAL A 182 -14.79 -15.24 7.86
N MET A 183 -14.67 -16.21 6.96
CA MET A 183 -13.37 -16.63 6.40
C MET A 183 -13.01 -15.73 5.23
N ALA A 184 -11.82 -15.19 5.22
CA ALA A 184 -11.35 -14.30 4.16
C ALA A 184 -9.96 -14.70 3.68
N LYS A 185 -9.73 -14.53 2.37
CA LYS A 185 -8.43 -14.72 1.73
C LYS A 185 -8.11 -13.50 0.90
N HIS A 186 -6.90 -12.99 1.06
CA HIS A 186 -6.39 -11.88 0.27
C HIS A 186 -5.02 -12.20 -0.28
N LYS A 187 -4.69 -11.56 -1.38
CA LYS A 187 -3.38 -11.59 -2.00
C LYS A 187 -2.59 -10.33 -1.65
N ALA A 188 -1.27 -10.46 -1.65
CA ALA A 188 -0.39 -9.31 -1.55
C ALA A 188 -0.76 -8.27 -2.61
N GLY A 189 -0.97 -7.03 -2.18
CA GLY A 189 -1.41 -5.93 -3.04
C GLY A 189 -2.92 -5.79 -3.20
N ASP A 190 -3.74 -6.62 -2.55
CA ASP A 190 -5.17 -6.36 -2.43
C ASP A 190 -5.42 -5.13 -1.55
N VAL A 191 -6.54 -4.48 -1.79
CA VAL A 191 -6.95 -3.27 -1.06
C VAL A 191 -8.42 -3.38 -0.68
N GLY A 192 -8.74 -3.04 0.58
CA GLY A 192 -10.10 -2.99 1.10
C GLY A 192 -10.43 -1.64 1.73
N PHE A 193 -11.70 -1.25 1.69
CA PHE A 193 -12.27 -0.16 2.48
C PHE A 193 -13.13 -0.73 3.59
N SER A 194 -13.00 -0.19 4.79
CA SER A 194 -13.82 -0.58 5.95
C SER A 194 -14.28 0.65 6.72
N THR A 195 -15.53 0.63 7.12
CA THR A 195 -16.12 1.60 8.06
C THR A 195 -15.74 1.26 9.51
N PRO A 196 -16.01 2.14 10.49
CA PRO A 196 -15.83 1.84 11.90
C PRO A 196 -16.45 0.49 12.27
N SER A 197 -15.71 -0.32 13.00
CA SER A 197 -16.16 -1.68 13.35
C SER A 197 -15.41 -2.25 14.54
N THR A 198 -16.05 -3.19 15.23
CA THR A 198 -15.46 -3.98 16.32
C THR A 198 -15.35 -5.43 15.86
N HIS A 199 -14.16 -5.99 15.92
CA HIS A 199 -13.87 -7.35 15.47
C HIS A 199 -12.61 -7.91 16.12
N LYS A 200 -12.37 -9.20 15.92
CA LYS A 200 -11.08 -9.86 16.13
C LYS A 200 -10.69 -10.62 14.88
N GLU A 201 -9.41 -10.88 14.75
CA GLU A 201 -8.84 -11.61 13.61
C GLU A 201 -8.00 -12.79 14.10
N GLU A 202 -8.00 -13.86 13.32
CA GLU A 202 -7.19 -15.05 13.54
C GLU A 202 -6.48 -15.43 12.23
N ASN A 203 -5.16 -15.50 12.26
CA ASN A 203 -4.37 -15.97 11.13
C ASN A 203 -4.47 -17.50 11.04
N LEU A 204 -5.10 -18.00 10.00
CA LEU A 204 -5.30 -19.44 9.77
C LEU A 204 -4.13 -20.10 9.02
N SER A 205 -3.19 -19.29 8.52
CA SER A 205 -2.06 -19.81 7.74
C SER A 205 -0.85 -20.20 8.61
N ASP A 206 0.07 -20.95 8.05
CA ASP A 206 1.35 -21.30 8.67
C ASP A 206 2.44 -20.22 8.43
N LYS A 207 2.05 -19.08 7.85
CA LYS A 207 2.91 -17.94 7.59
C LYS A 207 2.40 -16.70 8.33
N PRO A 208 3.28 -15.79 8.77
CA PRO A 208 2.83 -14.50 9.29
C PRO A 208 2.13 -13.70 8.20
N PHE A 209 1.14 -12.92 8.56
CA PHE A 209 0.61 -11.91 7.66
C PHE A 209 0.93 -10.48 8.12
N GLU A 210 0.96 -9.59 7.14
CA GLU A 210 1.24 -8.18 7.35
C GLU A 210 0.29 -7.32 6.52
N ILE A 211 -0.29 -6.30 7.15
CA ILE A 211 -1.11 -5.28 6.51
C ILE A 211 -0.69 -3.88 6.92
N VAL A 212 -1.04 -2.91 6.08
CA VAL A 212 -1.03 -1.48 6.41
C VAL A 212 -2.48 -1.01 6.49
N VAL A 213 -2.85 -0.49 7.65
CA VAL A 213 -4.15 0.15 7.86
C VAL A 213 -3.95 1.65 7.83
N VAL A 214 -4.68 2.35 6.96
CA VAL A 214 -4.67 3.81 6.85
C VAL A 214 -6.04 4.32 7.30
N GLU A 215 -6.12 4.79 8.52
CA GLU A 215 -7.32 5.41 9.09
C GLU A 215 -7.42 6.85 8.60
N LEU A 216 -8.61 7.23 8.12
CA LEU A 216 -8.91 8.52 7.51
C LEU A 216 -9.52 9.46 8.57
N LYS A 217 -8.84 10.56 8.85
CA LYS A 217 -9.26 11.55 9.85
C LYS A 217 -10.14 12.63 9.20
N GLY A 218 -11.32 12.89 9.76
CA GLY A 218 -12.27 13.91 9.29
C GLY A 218 -13.39 13.38 8.42
#